data_794f676d504daf9909191d1d3b47ef08
#
_entry.id   794f676d504daf9909191d1d3b47ef08
#
_cell.length_a   1.000
_cell.length_b   1.000
_cell.length_c   1.000
_cell.angle_alpha   90.00
_cell.angle_beta   90.00
_cell.angle_gamma   90.00
#
_symmetry.space_group_name_H-M   'P 1'
#
loop_
_entity.id
_entity.type
_entity.pdbx_description
1 polymer ?
#
loop_
_entity_poly.entity_id
_entity_poly.type
_entity_poly.pdbx_seq_one_letter_code
_entity_poly.pdbx_strand_id
1 'polypeptide(L)'
;APSLVGSEMCIRDSYNPYHLGGIFSTFNTDAIKEADFHAGGFPARHGGRMGAILNVINREGNTNKITGMANISLISSKGLLEGPLPKWRGMKGSWMISGRRTYFDSIVNALKIPSGQNSDGSDSYFQFPYFFYDYQIKINLDINQDHRITYSRFYGDDVLDYTYDDSETIMNQDVERKYDSGISIKWPWGNRTNGLIWRWIVSPELVAKTFISNSRYRFDFDLGFFSRDTYTYADSVTTIFTDVNWRLYDIINDNSIETELTWRAAKDHEITGGFQMKAIHFELGEEVDISTEDTSITFSSLSLNDRTREIAFFIQDRWEFSDQLKFQLGMRGTVYNLHDKLYLDPRLGMKYHISKNIAFKLNGGLYHQFLTTANNQDENLRLVELWLGIPEDKPAANSQHLISGLEYMSPKNIFYRCEIYHKRFDNLLTLKQENRNTIESDDSESPFNEFWDTRGKARGVEFLMKKSSGRFNGWVGYTYAETEYYTEPSGWHHPNFDRTHTLNMVGNIELTNELEISTA
;
A
#
# COMPACT_ATOMS: atom_id res chain seq x y z
N ALA A 1 -9.34 1.46 8.28
CA ALA A 1 -8.65 1.20 7.02
C ALA A 1 -7.80 -0.05 7.16
N PRO A 2 -7.90 -0.99 6.25
CA PRO A 2 -7.04 -2.15 6.30
C PRO A 2 -5.62 -1.73 5.91
N SER A 3 -4.67 -1.88 6.81
CA SER A 3 -3.27 -1.89 6.44
C SER A 3 -3.07 -3.13 5.56
N LEU A 4 -2.92 -2.93 4.27
CA LEU A 4 -2.63 -3.99 3.30
C LEU A 4 -1.17 -4.37 3.41
N VAL A 5 -0.87 -5.63 3.62
CA VAL A 5 0.48 -6.16 3.65
C VAL A 5 0.70 -7.22 2.61
N GLY A 6 1.70 -7.03 1.98
CA GLY A 6 2.59 -7.60 1.09
C GLY A 6 2.55 -9.06 0.70
N SER A 7 3.05 -9.26 -0.47
CA SER A 7 3.05 -10.49 -1.26
C SER A 7 4.21 -11.42 -0.93
N GLU A 8 4.03 -12.70 -1.12
CA GLU A 8 5.12 -13.68 -1.06
C GLU A 8 6.22 -13.47 -2.10
N MET A 9 6.05 -12.60 -3.09
CA MET A 9 7.01 -12.61 -4.18
C MET A 9 7.49 -11.29 -4.75
N CYS A 10 6.86 -10.15 -4.52
CA CYS A 10 7.36 -8.92 -5.16
C CYS A 10 7.19 -7.65 -4.34
N ILE A 11 6.19 -7.54 -3.48
CA ILE A 11 5.94 -6.33 -2.72
C ILE A 11 5.62 -6.73 -1.29
N ARG A 12 6.66 -6.94 -0.52
CA ARG A 12 6.54 -7.14 0.91
C ARG A 12 6.49 -5.77 1.55
N ASP A 13 5.43 -5.52 2.33
CA ASP A 13 5.20 -4.27 3.04
C ASP A 13 5.17 -3.03 2.11
N SER A 14 4.24 -3.02 1.12
CA SER A 14 3.89 -1.80 0.42
C SER A 14 3.10 -0.89 1.35
N TYR A 15 3.57 0.36 1.51
CA TYR A 15 2.95 1.36 2.36
C TYR A 15 1.91 2.20 1.61
N ASN A 16 1.92 2.18 0.27
CA ASN A 16 0.88 2.76 -0.57
C ASN A 16 0.39 1.73 -1.60
N PRO A 17 -0.83 1.20 -1.45
CA PRO A 17 -1.35 0.13 -2.31
C PRO A 17 -2.08 0.61 -3.56
N TYR A 18 -2.20 1.92 -3.79
CA TYR A 18 -2.98 2.49 -4.90
C TYR A 18 -2.36 3.75 -5.47
N HIS A 19 -2.75 4.09 -6.70
CA HIS A 19 -2.47 5.35 -7.36
C HIS A 19 -3.70 6.24 -7.33
N LEU A 20 -3.51 7.57 -7.33
CA LEU A 20 -4.55 8.61 -7.40
C LEU A 20 -5.73 8.33 -6.45
N GLY A 21 -5.46 8.27 -5.14
CA GLY A 21 -6.51 8.13 -4.13
C GLY A 21 -7.37 6.86 -4.26
N GLY A 22 -6.85 5.80 -4.87
CA GLY A 22 -7.52 4.50 -5.01
C GLY A 22 -8.24 4.26 -6.33
N ILE A 23 -8.17 5.20 -7.28
CA ILE A 23 -8.75 5.01 -8.63
C ILE A 23 -8.02 3.92 -9.41
N PHE A 24 -6.69 3.84 -9.25
CA PHE A 24 -5.86 2.83 -9.91
C PHE A 24 -5.11 1.99 -8.87
N SER A 25 -5.08 0.68 -9.11
CA SER A 25 -4.23 -0.22 -8.31
C SER A 25 -2.76 0.04 -8.59
N THR A 26 -1.93 0.01 -7.55
CA THR A 26 -0.46 -0.02 -7.68
C THR A 26 0.03 -1.23 -8.49
N PHE A 27 -0.73 -2.31 -8.49
CA PHE A 27 -0.34 -3.54 -9.18
C PHE A 27 -0.75 -3.52 -10.65
N ASN A 28 0.22 -3.75 -11.56
CA ASN A 28 -0.08 -4.02 -12.95
C ASN A 28 -0.73 -5.41 -13.08
N THR A 29 -2.03 -5.46 -13.37
CA THR A 29 -2.82 -6.70 -13.44
C THR A 29 -2.28 -7.71 -14.45
N ASP A 30 -1.61 -7.25 -15.52
CA ASP A 30 -1.05 -8.14 -16.56
C ASP A 30 0.18 -8.92 -16.05
N ALA A 31 0.87 -8.38 -15.03
CA ALA A 31 2.01 -9.01 -14.39
C ALA A 31 1.62 -9.94 -13.22
N ILE A 32 0.36 -9.93 -12.78
CA ILE A 32 -0.13 -10.76 -11.67
C ILE A 32 -0.45 -12.17 -12.18
N LYS A 33 -0.02 -13.17 -11.41
CA LYS A 33 -0.43 -14.58 -11.57
C LYS A 33 -1.61 -14.90 -10.64
N GLU A 34 -1.52 -14.46 -9.41
CA GLU A 34 -2.46 -14.79 -8.35
C GLU A 34 -2.48 -13.67 -7.29
N ALA A 35 -3.61 -13.44 -6.68
CA ALA A 35 -3.76 -12.53 -5.55
C ALA A 35 -4.68 -13.18 -4.51
N ASP A 36 -4.17 -13.32 -3.28
CA ASP A 36 -4.90 -13.85 -2.13
C ASP A 36 -5.16 -12.74 -1.13
N PHE A 37 -6.40 -12.51 -0.80
CA PHE A 37 -6.81 -11.53 0.18
C PHE A 37 -7.36 -12.21 1.44
N HIS A 38 -6.73 -11.90 2.57
CA HIS A 38 -7.17 -12.34 3.89
C HIS A 38 -7.69 -11.14 4.67
N ALA A 39 -9.00 -10.97 4.76
CA ALA A 39 -9.64 -9.92 5.55
C ALA A 39 -9.52 -10.13 7.07
N GLY A 40 -8.96 -11.25 7.51
CA GLY A 40 -8.69 -11.64 8.88
C GLY A 40 -8.41 -13.12 8.97
N GLY A 41 -8.09 -13.65 10.15
CA GLY A 41 -7.80 -15.07 10.33
C GLY A 41 -6.54 -15.56 9.60
N PHE A 42 -5.58 -14.69 9.34
CA PHE A 42 -4.39 -15.02 8.55
C PHE A 42 -3.34 -15.82 9.33
N PRO A 43 -2.52 -16.63 8.61
CA PRO A 43 -1.53 -17.53 9.20
C PRO A 43 -0.48 -16.87 10.10
N ALA A 44 0.16 -17.64 11.00
CA ALA A 44 1.15 -17.15 11.97
C ALA A 44 2.43 -16.56 11.33
N ARG A 45 2.76 -16.96 10.10
CA ARG A 45 3.88 -16.38 9.34
C ARG A 45 3.70 -14.88 9.07
N HIS A 46 2.47 -14.40 8.98
CA HIS A 46 2.17 -12.99 8.76
C HIS A 46 2.03 -12.27 10.10
N GLY A 47 2.76 -11.18 10.30
CA GLY A 47 2.73 -10.38 11.53
C GLY A 47 2.90 -8.90 11.25
N GLY A 48 2.84 -8.10 12.33
CA GLY A 48 3.00 -6.65 12.24
C GLY A 48 1.83 -5.93 11.58
N ARG A 49 0.68 -6.59 11.43
CA ARG A 49 -0.55 -6.02 10.87
C ARG A 49 -1.80 -6.61 11.55
N MET A 50 -2.85 -5.80 11.64
CA MET A 50 -4.09 -6.13 12.38
C MET A 50 -5.31 -6.28 11.48
N GLY A 51 -5.37 -5.60 10.33
CA GLY A 51 -6.59 -5.49 9.54
C GLY A 51 -6.78 -6.63 8.55
N ALA A 52 -5.91 -6.68 7.54
CA ALA A 52 -5.98 -7.62 6.44
C ALA A 52 -4.59 -7.83 5.82
N ILE A 53 -4.47 -8.86 4.99
CA ILE A 53 -3.29 -9.17 4.19
C ILE A 53 -3.71 -9.40 2.75
N LEU A 54 -3.02 -8.73 1.82
CA LEU A 54 -3.09 -8.99 0.40
C LEU A 54 -1.78 -9.62 -0.06
N ASN A 55 -1.83 -10.87 -0.48
CA ASN A 55 -0.69 -11.58 -1.04
C ASN A 55 -0.78 -11.56 -2.57
N VAL A 56 0.13 -10.88 -3.24
CA VAL A 56 0.17 -10.78 -4.71
C VAL A 56 1.37 -11.54 -5.25
N ILE A 57 1.09 -12.53 -6.09
CA ILE A 57 2.10 -13.36 -6.74
C ILE A 57 2.20 -12.96 -8.20
N ASN A 58 3.35 -12.46 -8.62
CA ASN A 58 3.59 -12.08 -10.01
C ASN A 58 3.98 -13.29 -10.87
N ARG A 59 3.72 -13.17 -12.18
CA ARG A 59 4.13 -14.16 -13.20
C ARG A 59 5.62 -14.44 -13.11
N GLU A 60 6.00 -15.67 -13.42
CA GLU A 60 7.40 -16.11 -13.34
C GLU A 60 8.19 -15.83 -14.62
N GLY A 61 7.49 -15.47 -15.69
CA GLY A 61 8.07 -15.37 -17.04
C GLY A 61 8.02 -16.70 -17.80
N ASN A 62 8.11 -16.62 -19.13
CA ASN A 62 8.04 -17.77 -20.02
C ASN A 62 9.41 -18.46 -20.10
N THR A 63 9.46 -19.76 -19.81
CA THR A 63 10.71 -20.55 -19.84
C THR A 63 11.08 -21.09 -21.21
N ASN A 64 10.18 -20.99 -22.21
CA ASN A 64 10.34 -21.66 -23.51
C ASN A 64 10.64 -20.67 -24.64
N LYS A 65 9.96 -19.53 -24.67
CA LYS A 65 10.07 -18.52 -25.74
C LYS A 65 9.87 -17.13 -25.20
N ILE A 66 10.37 -16.13 -25.92
CA ILE A 66 10.07 -14.74 -25.65
C ILE A 66 8.62 -14.47 -26.09
N THR A 67 7.84 -13.92 -25.19
CA THR A 67 6.46 -13.48 -25.41
C THR A 67 6.25 -12.10 -24.82
N GLY A 68 5.29 -11.36 -25.36
CA GLY A 68 4.96 -10.04 -24.85
C GLY A 68 3.55 -9.65 -25.17
N MET A 69 3.07 -8.66 -24.44
CA MET A 69 1.81 -7.97 -24.68
C MET A 69 1.99 -6.49 -24.53
N ALA A 70 1.21 -5.71 -25.26
CA ALA A 70 1.10 -4.27 -25.09
C ALA A 70 -0.38 -3.90 -25.15
N ASN A 71 -0.76 -2.94 -24.30
CA ASN A 71 -2.09 -2.38 -24.27
C ASN A 71 -1.96 -0.85 -24.26
N ILE A 72 -2.67 -0.19 -25.17
CA ILE A 72 -2.70 1.26 -25.28
C ILE A 72 -4.16 1.68 -25.18
N SER A 73 -4.47 2.52 -24.21
CA SER A 73 -5.79 3.12 -24.01
C SER A 73 -5.71 4.64 -24.14
N LEU A 74 -6.83 5.35 -24.02
CA LEU A 74 -6.86 6.81 -24.06
C LEU A 74 -6.10 7.48 -22.91
N ILE A 75 -5.93 6.80 -21.78
CA ILE A 75 -5.36 7.39 -20.57
C ILE A 75 -4.04 6.77 -20.14
N SER A 76 -3.71 5.56 -20.63
CA SER A 76 -2.51 4.85 -20.19
C SER A 76 -2.00 3.87 -21.24
N SER A 77 -0.71 3.58 -21.18
CA SER A 77 -0.11 2.46 -21.88
C SER A 77 0.54 1.51 -20.88
N LYS A 78 0.49 0.21 -21.18
CA LYS A 78 1.17 -0.83 -20.42
C LYS A 78 1.76 -1.88 -21.35
N GLY A 79 2.88 -2.44 -20.92
CA GLY A 79 3.57 -3.47 -21.66
C GLY A 79 4.13 -4.54 -20.73
N LEU A 80 4.25 -5.76 -21.25
CA LEU A 80 4.90 -6.88 -20.57
C LEU A 80 5.71 -7.65 -21.59
N LEU A 81 6.94 -7.98 -21.23
CA LEU A 81 7.83 -8.87 -21.95
C LEU A 81 8.33 -9.94 -21.00
N GLU A 82 8.37 -11.17 -21.47
CA GLU A 82 8.86 -12.30 -20.68
C GLU A 82 9.57 -13.33 -21.58
N GLY A 83 10.52 -14.06 -21.03
CA GLY A 83 11.25 -15.04 -21.80
C GLY A 83 12.19 -15.91 -20.96
N PRO A 84 12.83 -16.92 -21.61
CA PRO A 84 13.82 -17.76 -20.96
C PRO A 84 15.12 -16.99 -20.73
N LEU A 85 15.83 -17.31 -19.63
CA LEU A 85 17.23 -16.93 -19.47
C LEU A 85 18.12 -17.73 -20.43
N PRO A 86 19.24 -17.16 -20.90
CA PRO A 86 20.23 -17.92 -21.65
C PRO A 86 20.72 -19.12 -20.82
N LYS A 87 20.83 -20.28 -21.47
CA LYS A 87 21.35 -21.47 -20.80
C LYS A 87 22.83 -21.28 -20.44
N TRP A 88 23.11 -21.37 -19.13
CA TRP A 88 24.48 -21.25 -18.64
C TRP A 88 24.77 -22.35 -17.62
N ARG A 89 25.81 -23.16 -17.84
CA ARG A 89 26.24 -24.26 -16.95
C ARG A 89 25.12 -25.19 -16.48
N GLY A 90 24.15 -25.48 -17.34
CA GLY A 90 23.01 -26.35 -17.01
C GLY A 90 21.88 -25.68 -16.23
N MET A 91 22.07 -24.44 -15.80
CA MET A 91 21.02 -23.64 -15.15
C MET A 91 19.92 -23.26 -16.15
N LYS A 92 18.69 -23.18 -15.64
CA LYS A 92 17.51 -22.74 -16.40
C LYS A 92 16.87 -21.58 -15.66
N GLY A 93 16.09 -20.81 -16.37
CA GLY A 93 15.36 -19.73 -15.71
C GLY A 93 14.51 -18.93 -16.68
N SER A 94 13.86 -17.94 -16.14
CA SER A 94 12.99 -17.02 -16.87
C SER A 94 13.12 -15.61 -16.33
N TRP A 95 12.72 -14.66 -17.15
CA TRP A 95 12.61 -13.27 -16.76
C TRP A 95 11.27 -12.69 -17.23
N MET A 96 10.80 -11.70 -16.52
CA MET A 96 9.64 -10.89 -16.83
C MET A 96 9.93 -9.42 -16.52
N ILE A 97 9.58 -8.55 -17.44
CA ILE A 97 9.61 -7.11 -17.28
C ILE A 97 8.25 -6.57 -17.67
N SER A 98 7.65 -5.75 -16.84
CA SER A 98 6.43 -5.03 -17.17
C SER A 98 6.57 -3.56 -16.82
N GLY A 99 5.85 -2.70 -17.52
CA GLY A 99 5.78 -1.27 -17.23
C GLY A 99 4.42 -0.70 -17.62
N ARG A 100 4.04 0.34 -16.93
CA ARG A 100 2.81 1.09 -17.16
C ARG A 100 3.06 2.59 -16.93
N ARG A 101 2.42 3.45 -17.73
CA ARG A 101 2.39 4.90 -17.52
C ARG A 101 1.04 5.45 -17.96
N THR A 102 0.49 6.37 -17.19
CA THR A 102 -0.58 7.26 -17.65
C THR A 102 0.02 8.44 -18.41
N TYR A 103 -0.68 8.91 -19.42
CA TYR A 103 -0.28 10.06 -20.24
C TYR A 103 -1.44 11.02 -20.50
N PHE A 104 -2.44 10.99 -19.63
CA PHE A 104 -3.56 11.93 -19.70
C PHE A 104 -3.11 13.39 -19.56
N ASP A 105 -2.08 13.62 -18.73
CA ASP A 105 -1.33 14.87 -18.63
C ASP A 105 -0.87 15.37 -19.99
N SER A 106 -0.16 14.54 -20.73
CA SER A 106 0.41 14.90 -22.04
C SER A 106 -0.67 15.15 -23.09
N ILE A 107 -1.77 14.40 -23.08
CA ILE A 107 -2.88 14.59 -24.02
C ILE A 107 -3.62 15.89 -23.74
N VAL A 108 -4.01 16.14 -22.49
CA VAL A 108 -4.74 17.35 -22.10
C VAL A 108 -3.91 18.59 -22.38
N ASN A 109 -2.62 18.58 -22.03
CA ASN A 109 -1.71 19.69 -22.27
C ASN A 109 -1.48 19.94 -23.77
N ALA A 110 -1.46 18.89 -24.60
CA ALA A 110 -1.33 19.02 -26.05
C ALA A 110 -2.60 19.60 -26.72
N LEU A 111 -3.78 19.38 -26.13
CA LEU A 111 -5.04 19.92 -26.65
C LEU A 111 -5.17 21.43 -26.47
N LYS A 112 -4.35 22.05 -25.60
CA LYS A 112 -4.35 23.48 -25.30
C LYS A 112 -5.78 24.01 -25.04
N ILE A 113 -6.47 23.39 -24.07
CA ILE A 113 -7.82 23.78 -23.70
C ILE A 113 -7.78 25.18 -23.07
N PRO A 114 -8.44 26.22 -23.63
CA PRO A 114 -8.40 27.57 -23.07
C PRO A 114 -8.95 27.61 -21.63
N SER A 115 -8.26 28.25 -20.72
CA SER A 115 -8.67 28.45 -19.33
C SER A 115 -8.89 29.91 -18.94
N GLY A 116 -8.45 30.85 -19.79
CA GLY A 116 -8.55 32.30 -19.57
C GLY A 116 -7.45 33.07 -20.27
N GLN A 117 -7.16 34.25 -19.75
CA GLN A 117 -6.02 35.09 -20.18
C GLN A 117 -5.19 35.45 -18.96
N ASN A 118 -3.89 35.46 -19.11
CA ASN A 118 -2.93 35.96 -18.15
C ASN A 118 -3.00 37.49 -18.05
N SER A 119 -2.38 38.05 -17.00
CA SER A 119 -2.34 39.52 -16.80
C SER A 119 -1.67 40.28 -17.91
N ASP A 120 -0.77 39.64 -18.67
CA ASP A 120 -0.10 40.19 -19.86
C ASP A 120 -0.95 40.12 -21.14
N GLY A 121 -2.18 39.57 -21.06
CA GLY A 121 -3.10 39.40 -22.19
C GLY A 121 -2.82 38.15 -23.03
N SER A 122 -1.85 37.31 -22.67
CA SER A 122 -1.61 36.04 -23.34
C SER A 122 -2.67 34.99 -22.94
N ASP A 123 -2.95 34.03 -23.84
CA ASP A 123 -3.91 32.97 -23.57
C ASP A 123 -3.36 31.99 -22.55
N SER A 124 -4.15 31.69 -21.53
CA SER A 124 -3.89 30.65 -20.54
C SER A 124 -4.59 29.35 -20.93
N TYR A 125 -3.94 28.22 -20.68
CA TYR A 125 -4.44 26.90 -21.02
C TYR A 125 -4.53 26.01 -19.79
N PHE A 126 -5.59 25.21 -19.73
CA PHE A 126 -5.74 24.21 -18.68
C PHE A 126 -4.62 23.17 -18.76
N GLN A 127 -3.93 22.97 -17.64
CA GLN A 127 -2.91 21.94 -17.48
C GLN A 127 -3.42 20.85 -16.57
N PHE A 128 -3.22 19.59 -16.96
CA PHE A 128 -3.48 18.45 -16.09
C PHE A 128 -2.14 18.05 -15.46
N PRO A 129 -1.95 18.28 -14.15
CA PRO A 129 -0.63 18.21 -13.54
C PRO A 129 -0.23 16.82 -13.03
N TYR A 130 -1.05 15.79 -13.26
CA TYR A 130 -0.88 14.49 -12.64
C TYR A 130 -0.62 13.37 -13.65
N PHE A 131 0.35 12.52 -13.34
CA PHE A 131 0.57 11.22 -13.97
C PHE A 131 1.17 10.24 -12.98
N PHE A 132 1.08 8.94 -13.29
CA PHE A 132 1.83 7.90 -12.58
C PHE A 132 2.50 6.94 -13.55
N TYR A 133 3.52 6.26 -13.06
CA TYR A 133 4.19 5.19 -13.77
C TYR A 133 4.66 4.12 -12.80
N ASP A 134 4.70 2.90 -13.30
CA ASP A 134 5.27 1.77 -12.57
C ASP A 134 6.02 0.82 -13.50
N TYR A 135 6.99 0.12 -12.93
CA TYR A 135 7.63 -1.01 -13.59
C TYR A 135 7.95 -2.12 -12.62
N GLN A 136 7.96 -3.34 -13.15
CA GLN A 136 8.30 -4.56 -12.42
C GLN A 136 9.31 -5.38 -13.20
N ILE A 137 10.24 -5.98 -12.48
CA ILE A 137 11.22 -6.93 -13.02
C ILE A 137 11.19 -8.15 -12.12
N LYS A 138 11.14 -9.35 -12.72
CA LYS A 138 11.29 -10.61 -12.01
C LYS A 138 12.21 -11.55 -12.78
N ILE A 139 13.14 -12.14 -12.07
CA ILE A 139 14.12 -13.08 -12.62
C ILE A 139 14.10 -14.33 -11.75
N ASN A 140 13.88 -15.48 -12.37
CA ASN A 140 13.93 -16.76 -11.71
C ASN A 140 15.11 -17.56 -12.27
N LEU A 141 15.94 -18.11 -11.39
CA LEU A 141 17.09 -18.93 -11.74
C LEU A 141 17.02 -20.26 -10.99
N ASP A 142 16.80 -21.34 -11.72
CA ASP A 142 16.94 -22.72 -11.22
C ASP A 142 18.40 -23.12 -11.35
N ILE A 143 19.14 -23.07 -10.22
CA ILE A 143 20.56 -23.46 -10.16
C ILE A 143 20.68 -24.95 -10.43
N ASN A 144 19.80 -25.73 -9.80
CA ASN A 144 19.59 -27.17 -9.98
C ASN A 144 18.16 -27.54 -9.61
N GLN A 145 17.87 -28.82 -9.39
CA GLN A 145 16.51 -29.30 -9.05
C GLN A 145 16.08 -28.84 -7.65
N ASP A 146 17.03 -28.65 -6.73
CA ASP A 146 16.76 -28.35 -5.32
C ASP A 146 16.85 -26.86 -5.00
N HIS A 147 17.62 -26.09 -5.77
CA HIS A 147 17.89 -24.68 -5.48
C HIS A 147 17.37 -23.76 -6.57
N ARG A 148 16.50 -22.83 -6.14
CA ARG A 148 15.99 -21.72 -6.97
C ARG A 148 16.25 -20.39 -6.30
N ILE A 149 16.72 -19.42 -7.07
CA ILE A 149 16.82 -18.02 -6.67
C ILE A 149 15.82 -17.21 -7.50
N THR A 150 15.06 -16.37 -6.83
CA THR A 150 14.14 -15.42 -7.48
C THR A 150 14.51 -14.02 -7.02
N TYR A 151 14.79 -13.14 -7.96
CA TYR A 151 14.92 -11.71 -7.74
C TYR A 151 13.69 -11.00 -8.29
N SER A 152 13.17 -10.03 -7.53
CA SER A 152 12.06 -9.19 -7.95
C SER A 152 12.29 -7.74 -7.56
N ARG A 153 11.88 -6.83 -8.43
CA ARG A 153 11.90 -5.39 -8.20
C ARG A 153 10.58 -4.80 -8.66
N PHE A 154 10.04 -3.93 -7.84
CA PHE A 154 8.94 -3.04 -8.17
C PHE A 154 9.38 -1.60 -7.94
N TYR A 155 8.94 -0.71 -8.80
CA TYR A 155 9.04 0.73 -8.63
C TYR A 155 7.76 1.36 -9.19
N GLY A 156 7.15 2.26 -8.44
CA GLY A 156 5.99 3.02 -8.88
C GLY A 156 5.94 4.36 -8.15
N ASP A 157 5.78 5.42 -8.92
CA ASP A 157 5.60 6.78 -8.44
C ASP A 157 4.35 7.40 -9.06
N ASP A 158 3.63 8.12 -8.23
CA ASP A 158 2.65 9.14 -8.58
C ASP A 158 3.34 10.49 -8.56
N VAL A 159 3.05 11.33 -9.51
CA VAL A 159 3.64 12.67 -9.63
C VAL A 159 2.53 13.67 -9.92
N LEU A 160 2.35 14.61 -9.01
CA LEU A 160 1.61 15.83 -9.25
C LEU A 160 2.61 16.98 -9.31
N ASP A 161 2.71 17.63 -10.46
CA ASP A 161 3.63 18.75 -10.71
C ASP A 161 2.85 19.87 -11.38
N TYR A 162 2.54 20.90 -10.62
CA TYR A 162 1.77 22.05 -11.06
C TYR A 162 2.56 23.31 -10.79
N THR A 163 2.69 24.16 -11.81
CA THR A 163 3.28 25.48 -11.69
C THR A 163 2.37 26.49 -12.39
N TYR A 164 2.07 27.55 -11.72
CA TYR A 164 1.37 28.70 -12.27
C TYR A 164 2.20 29.94 -12.01
N ASP A 165 2.54 30.66 -13.06
CA ASP A 165 3.29 31.91 -13.03
C ASP A 165 2.46 33.00 -13.71
N ASP A 166 2.46 34.18 -13.13
CA ASP A 166 1.84 35.38 -13.71
C ASP A 166 2.84 36.55 -13.67
N SER A 167 2.79 37.39 -14.70
CA SER A 167 3.72 38.49 -14.87
C SER A 167 2.97 39.72 -15.37
N GLU A 168 3.12 40.82 -14.64
CA GLU A 168 2.56 42.13 -15.00
C GLU A 168 3.69 43.16 -15.18
N THR A 169 3.64 43.91 -16.26
CA THR A 169 4.60 45.01 -16.50
C THR A 169 3.87 46.35 -16.54
N ILE A 170 4.27 47.26 -15.67
CA ILE A 170 3.69 48.61 -15.54
C ILE A 170 4.78 49.62 -15.88
N MET A 171 4.50 50.48 -16.85
CA MET A 171 5.37 51.62 -17.18
C MET A 171 4.84 52.88 -16.50
N ASN A 172 5.68 53.48 -15.65
CA ASN A 172 5.34 54.71 -14.93
C ASN A 172 6.46 55.76 -15.13
N GLN A 173 6.24 56.71 -16.03
CA GLN A 173 7.23 57.72 -16.45
C GLN A 173 8.53 57.06 -16.94
N ASP A 174 9.62 57.16 -16.14
CA ASP A 174 10.95 56.64 -16.48
C ASP A 174 11.31 55.31 -15.77
N VAL A 175 10.33 54.66 -15.16
CA VAL A 175 10.53 53.41 -14.40
C VAL A 175 9.62 52.32 -14.95
N GLU A 176 10.25 51.24 -15.39
CA GLU A 176 9.55 50.00 -15.70
C GLU A 176 9.50 49.15 -14.43
N ARG A 177 8.30 48.80 -13.97
CA ARG A 177 8.07 47.85 -12.88
C ARG A 177 7.54 46.56 -13.49
N LYS A 178 8.28 45.50 -13.30
CA LYS A 178 7.85 44.12 -13.60
C LYS A 178 7.57 43.39 -12.34
N TYR A 179 6.33 42.89 -12.18
CA TYR A 179 5.89 42.07 -11.07
C TYR A 179 5.66 40.65 -11.56
N ASP A 180 6.46 39.70 -11.08
CA ASP A 180 6.33 38.26 -11.34
C ASP A 180 5.88 37.57 -10.04
N SER A 181 4.87 36.73 -10.10
CA SER A 181 4.42 35.91 -8.97
C SER A 181 3.98 34.54 -9.42
N GLY A 182 4.03 33.59 -8.52
CA GLY A 182 3.60 32.25 -8.87
C GLY A 182 3.45 31.31 -7.69
N ILE A 183 2.87 30.15 -8.02
CA ILE A 183 2.70 29.03 -7.11
C ILE A 183 3.22 27.76 -7.78
N SER A 184 3.95 26.97 -7.02
CA SER A 184 4.40 25.64 -7.45
C SER A 184 3.96 24.58 -6.47
N ILE A 185 3.41 23.48 -6.98
CA ILE A 185 3.06 22.29 -6.19
C ILE A 185 3.81 21.12 -6.79
N LYS A 186 4.72 20.53 -6.02
CA LYS A 186 5.41 19.29 -6.41
C LYS A 186 5.10 18.22 -5.38
N TRP A 187 4.45 17.18 -5.81
CA TRP A 187 3.99 16.12 -4.94
C TRP A 187 4.24 14.74 -5.55
N PRO A 188 5.47 14.22 -5.44
CA PRO A 188 5.77 12.84 -5.75
C PRO A 188 5.54 11.94 -4.54
N TRP A 189 4.87 10.79 -4.75
CA TRP A 189 4.75 9.74 -3.75
C TRP A 189 4.79 8.36 -4.43
N GLY A 190 5.28 7.36 -3.73
CA GLY A 190 5.34 6.02 -4.31
C GLY A 190 6.13 5.01 -3.50
N ASN A 191 6.28 3.84 -4.12
CA ASN A 191 6.95 2.69 -3.52
C ASN A 191 8.09 2.17 -4.39
N ARG A 192 9.14 1.73 -3.73
CA ARG A 192 10.22 0.98 -4.35
C ARG A 192 10.52 -0.24 -3.52
N THR A 193 10.42 -1.43 -4.12
CA THR A 193 10.74 -2.69 -3.42
C THR A 193 11.73 -3.53 -4.21
N ASN A 194 12.62 -4.19 -3.47
CA ASN A 194 13.52 -5.21 -3.99
C ASN A 194 13.37 -6.45 -3.13
N GLY A 195 13.32 -7.62 -3.73
CA GLY A 195 13.21 -8.89 -3.03
C GLY A 195 14.12 -9.95 -3.63
N LEU A 196 14.78 -10.70 -2.79
CA LEU A 196 15.54 -11.88 -3.15
C LEU A 196 14.99 -13.07 -2.36
N ILE A 197 14.64 -14.13 -3.06
CA ILE A 197 14.13 -15.37 -2.46
C ILE A 197 15.06 -16.51 -2.85
N TRP A 198 15.56 -17.22 -1.87
CA TRP A 198 16.23 -18.47 -2.06
C TRP A 198 15.35 -19.61 -1.56
N ARG A 199 14.92 -20.49 -2.46
CA ARG A 199 14.21 -21.72 -2.13
C ARG A 199 15.19 -22.89 -2.22
N TRP A 200 15.21 -23.71 -1.17
CA TRP A 200 15.98 -24.93 -1.09
C TRP A 200 15.08 -26.12 -0.71
N ILE A 201 15.03 -27.11 -1.56
CA ILE A 201 14.40 -28.41 -1.28
C ILE A 201 15.46 -29.23 -0.56
N VAL A 202 15.38 -29.31 0.77
CA VAL A 202 16.35 -30.00 1.63
C VAL A 202 16.15 -31.53 1.52
N SER A 203 14.87 -31.93 1.51
CA SER A 203 14.42 -33.31 1.25
C SER A 203 13.01 -33.26 0.64
N PRO A 204 12.44 -34.40 0.20
CA PRO A 204 11.06 -34.45 -0.28
C PRO A 204 10.03 -33.93 0.72
N GLU A 205 10.35 -34.03 2.02
CA GLU A 205 9.47 -33.60 3.11
C GLU A 205 9.81 -32.20 3.66
N LEU A 206 11.00 -31.64 3.37
CA LEU A 206 11.49 -30.39 3.96
C LEU A 206 11.90 -29.40 2.91
N VAL A 207 11.26 -28.22 2.93
CA VAL A 207 11.58 -27.08 2.07
C VAL A 207 11.94 -25.89 2.94
N ALA A 208 13.07 -25.25 2.63
CA ALA A 208 13.49 -23.99 3.22
C ALA A 208 13.31 -22.84 2.22
N LYS A 209 12.85 -21.67 2.70
CA LYS A 209 12.81 -20.44 1.93
C LYS A 209 13.41 -19.32 2.76
N THR A 210 14.34 -18.58 2.18
CA THR A 210 14.88 -17.37 2.79
C THR A 210 14.53 -16.18 1.90
N PHE A 211 13.96 -15.16 2.53
CA PHE A 211 13.55 -13.91 1.89
C PHE A 211 14.43 -12.78 2.41
N ILE A 212 14.97 -11.98 1.54
CA ILE A 212 15.64 -10.73 1.87
C ILE A 212 14.92 -9.65 1.09
N SER A 213 14.44 -8.62 1.76
CA SER A 213 13.75 -7.53 1.09
C SER A 213 14.15 -6.16 1.62
N ASN A 214 14.07 -5.20 0.71
CA ASN A 214 14.16 -3.78 0.99
C ASN A 214 12.94 -3.12 0.36
N SER A 215 12.15 -2.44 1.16
CA SER A 215 11.00 -1.63 0.73
C SER A 215 11.22 -0.19 1.15
N ARG A 216 10.96 0.75 0.25
CA ARG A 216 10.96 2.17 0.53
C ARG A 216 9.65 2.78 0.07
N TYR A 217 8.98 3.45 0.98
CA TYR A 217 7.92 4.40 0.71
C TYR A 217 8.48 5.80 0.74
N ARG A 218 7.97 6.68 -0.14
CA ARG A 218 8.25 8.11 -0.14
C ARG A 218 6.95 8.86 -0.37
N PHE A 219 6.71 9.82 0.46
CA PHE A 219 5.78 10.91 0.28
C PHE A 219 6.58 12.20 0.43
N ASP A 220 6.42 13.15 -0.50
CA ASP A 220 7.18 14.40 -0.52
C ASP A 220 6.29 15.47 -1.13
N PHE A 221 5.78 16.38 -0.32
CA PHE A 221 4.90 17.46 -0.75
C PHE A 221 5.62 18.78 -0.58
N ASP A 222 5.79 19.48 -1.69
CA ASP A 222 6.41 20.80 -1.79
C ASP A 222 5.39 21.80 -2.29
N LEU A 223 5.14 22.89 -1.55
CA LEU A 223 4.31 24.01 -1.92
C LEU A 223 5.13 25.30 -1.89
N GLY A 224 5.43 25.83 -3.05
CA GLY A 224 6.20 27.04 -3.24
C GLY A 224 5.33 28.22 -3.63
N PHE A 225 5.61 29.38 -3.06
CA PHE A 225 5.09 30.69 -3.48
C PHE A 225 6.27 31.61 -3.72
N PHE A 226 6.25 32.33 -4.82
CA PHE A 226 7.21 33.38 -5.04
C PHE A 226 6.55 34.68 -5.49
N SER A 227 7.16 35.79 -5.13
CA SER A 227 6.86 37.10 -5.66
C SER A 227 8.15 37.87 -5.92
N ARG A 228 8.21 38.56 -7.04
CA ARG A 228 9.39 39.28 -7.49
C ARG A 228 9.00 40.59 -8.13
N ASP A 229 9.40 41.69 -7.50
CA ASP A 229 9.23 43.05 -8.01
C ASP A 229 10.55 43.55 -8.58
N THR A 230 10.62 43.78 -9.88
CA THR A 230 11.82 44.30 -10.56
C THR A 230 11.54 45.73 -11.05
N TYR A 231 12.31 46.67 -10.57
CA TYR A 231 12.28 48.07 -10.96
C TYR A 231 13.48 48.36 -11.85
N THR A 232 13.22 48.73 -13.09
CA THR A 232 14.26 49.13 -14.08
C THR A 232 14.24 50.64 -14.23
N TYR A 233 15.33 51.28 -13.83
CA TYR A 233 15.62 52.67 -14.01
C TYR A 233 16.60 52.85 -15.15
N ALA A 234 16.83 54.09 -15.63
CA ALA A 234 17.78 54.35 -16.71
C ALA A 234 19.19 53.83 -16.45
N ASP A 235 19.66 53.86 -15.20
CA ASP A 235 21.02 53.54 -14.80
C ASP A 235 21.12 52.36 -13.79
N SER A 236 20.00 51.77 -13.38
CA SER A 236 20.00 50.71 -12.37
C SER A 236 18.80 49.78 -12.47
N VAL A 237 18.97 48.55 -11.97
CA VAL A 237 17.89 47.58 -11.79
C VAL A 237 17.87 47.15 -10.32
N THR A 238 16.72 47.24 -9.69
CA THR A 238 16.49 46.76 -8.32
C THR A 238 15.42 45.70 -8.32
N THR A 239 15.69 44.55 -7.70
CA THR A 239 14.73 43.47 -7.59
C THR A 239 14.47 43.21 -6.11
N ILE A 240 13.22 43.18 -5.72
CA ILE A 240 12.72 42.77 -4.41
C ILE A 240 12.00 41.44 -4.60
N PHE A 241 12.40 40.40 -3.85
CA PHE A 241 11.76 39.11 -3.95
C PHE A 241 11.43 38.50 -2.61
N THR A 242 10.42 37.64 -2.60
CA THR A 242 10.07 36.77 -1.48
C THR A 242 9.72 35.40 -2.04
N ASP A 243 10.46 34.40 -1.61
CA ASP A 243 10.20 33.00 -1.90
C ASP A 243 9.84 32.30 -0.60
N VAL A 244 8.70 31.61 -0.57
CA VAL A 244 8.25 30.78 0.55
C VAL A 244 8.05 29.37 0.06
N ASN A 245 8.73 28.42 0.65
CA ASN A 245 8.59 27.01 0.35
C ASN A 245 8.18 26.24 1.60
N TRP A 246 7.07 25.53 1.53
CA TRP A 246 6.61 24.63 2.58
C TRP A 246 6.72 23.18 2.09
N ARG A 247 7.44 22.36 2.83
CA ARG A 247 7.69 20.96 2.53
C ARG A 247 7.23 20.08 3.66
N LEU A 248 6.44 19.04 3.31
CA LEU A 248 6.06 17.94 4.19
C LEU A 248 6.51 16.63 3.55
N TYR A 249 7.31 15.84 4.28
CA TYR A 249 7.80 14.57 3.75
C TYR A 249 7.68 13.43 4.75
N ASP A 250 7.44 12.22 4.23
CA ASP A 250 7.47 10.97 4.97
C ASP A 250 8.20 9.90 4.15
N ILE A 251 9.26 9.37 4.73
CA ILE A 251 10.12 8.35 4.09
C ILE A 251 10.23 7.17 5.04
N ILE A 252 9.86 5.98 4.54
CA ILE A 252 10.03 4.74 5.26
C ILE A 252 10.98 3.84 4.50
N ASN A 253 12.01 3.35 5.18
CA ASN A 253 12.90 2.32 4.67
C ASN A 253 12.77 1.06 5.53
N ASP A 254 12.19 -0.01 4.98
CA ASP A 254 12.02 -1.32 5.64
C ASP A 254 13.00 -2.33 5.03
N ASN A 255 13.91 -2.82 5.85
CA ASN A 255 14.82 -3.89 5.49
C ASN A 255 14.45 -5.14 6.28
N SER A 256 14.19 -6.25 5.61
CA SER A 256 13.79 -7.47 6.27
C SER A 256 14.50 -8.71 5.76
N ILE A 257 14.72 -9.63 6.67
CA ILE A 257 15.13 -11.01 6.39
C ILE A 257 14.17 -11.96 7.08
N GLU A 258 13.74 -12.99 6.37
CA GLU A 258 12.91 -14.06 6.93
C GLU A 258 13.40 -15.40 6.40
N THR A 259 13.41 -16.39 7.27
CA THR A 259 13.62 -17.78 6.89
C THR A 259 12.43 -18.62 7.36
N GLU A 260 11.85 -19.35 6.44
CA GLU A 260 10.71 -20.26 6.65
C GLU A 260 11.13 -21.68 6.31
N LEU A 261 10.79 -22.61 7.17
CA LEU A 261 10.93 -24.04 7.00
C LEU A 261 9.55 -24.67 6.96
N THR A 262 9.21 -25.36 5.86
CA THR A 262 7.98 -26.14 5.74
C THR A 262 8.35 -27.62 5.75
N TRP A 263 7.88 -28.31 6.77
CA TRP A 263 8.18 -29.72 7.01
C TRP A 263 6.91 -30.55 7.04
N ARG A 264 6.80 -31.53 6.15
CA ARG A 264 5.77 -32.57 6.21
C ARG A 264 6.19 -33.64 7.21
N ALA A 265 5.91 -33.36 8.50
CA ALA A 265 6.32 -34.20 9.62
C ALA A 265 5.65 -35.57 9.63
N ALA A 266 4.42 -35.66 9.10
CA ALA A 266 3.64 -36.87 8.89
C ALA A 266 2.70 -36.68 7.69
N LYS A 267 1.92 -37.72 7.35
CA LYS A 267 0.95 -37.62 6.24
C LYS A 267 -0.12 -36.57 6.47
N ASP A 268 -0.46 -36.36 7.74
CA ASP A 268 -1.53 -35.50 8.24
C ASP A 268 -1.03 -34.21 8.90
N HIS A 269 0.30 -34.01 9.01
CA HIS A 269 0.90 -32.81 9.60
C HIS A 269 1.87 -32.11 8.67
N GLU A 270 1.59 -30.83 8.38
CA GLU A 270 2.50 -29.93 7.69
C GLU A 270 2.86 -28.77 8.63
N ILE A 271 4.07 -28.82 9.18
CA ILE A 271 4.57 -27.84 10.12
C ILE A 271 5.35 -26.78 9.36
N THR A 272 4.99 -25.52 9.53
CA THR A 272 5.73 -24.37 9.03
C THR A 272 6.25 -23.58 10.22
N GLY A 273 7.56 -23.37 10.30
CA GLY A 273 8.19 -22.56 11.32
C GLY A 273 9.18 -21.59 10.72
N GLY A 274 9.39 -20.47 11.37
CA GLY A 274 10.29 -19.46 10.81
C GLY A 274 10.69 -18.38 11.77
N PHE A 275 11.65 -17.61 11.28
CA PHE A 275 12.23 -16.44 11.92
C PHE A 275 12.14 -15.25 10.98
N GLN A 276 11.80 -14.08 11.49
CA GLN A 276 11.76 -12.81 10.76
C GLN A 276 12.45 -11.72 11.57
N MET A 277 13.26 -10.92 10.91
CA MET A 277 13.83 -9.69 11.45
C MET A 277 13.52 -8.55 10.48
N LYS A 278 13.00 -7.44 11.03
CA LYS A 278 12.76 -6.18 10.31
C LYS A 278 13.54 -5.06 10.97
N ALA A 279 14.11 -4.18 10.17
CA ALA A 279 14.71 -2.93 10.58
C ALA A 279 14.07 -1.81 9.77
N ILE A 280 13.27 -0.98 10.43
CA ILE A 280 12.49 0.06 9.79
C ILE A 280 13.04 1.42 10.23
N HIS A 281 13.25 2.30 9.26
CA HIS A 281 13.69 3.67 9.48
C HIS A 281 12.60 4.61 8.97
N PHE A 282 12.14 5.50 9.83
CA PHE A 282 11.13 6.51 9.59
C PHE A 282 11.77 7.89 9.59
N GLU A 283 11.48 8.67 8.56
CA GLU A 283 11.87 10.07 8.45
C GLU A 283 10.62 10.88 8.10
N LEU A 284 10.04 11.55 9.08
CA LEU A 284 8.90 12.45 8.90
C LEU A 284 9.33 13.86 9.26
N GLY A 285 9.10 14.82 8.37
CA GLY A 285 9.48 16.21 8.63
C GLY A 285 8.58 17.21 7.95
N GLU A 286 8.50 18.39 8.56
CA GLU A 286 7.88 19.58 8.03
C GLU A 286 8.88 20.73 8.08
N GLU A 287 9.12 21.39 6.95
CA GLU A 287 10.08 22.45 6.78
C GLU A 287 9.42 23.64 6.09
N VAL A 288 9.72 24.86 6.53
CA VAL A 288 9.30 26.11 5.88
C VAL A 288 10.55 26.94 5.63
N ASP A 289 10.84 27.19 4.36
CA ASP A 289 11.92 28.07 3.93
C ASP A 289 11.36 29.41 3.47
N ILE A 290 11.88 30.49 4.02
CA ILE A 290 11.54 31.85 3.60
C ILE A 290 12.82 32.54 3.16
N SER A 291 12.89 33.01 1.93
CA SER A 291 14.03 33.73 1.36
C SER A 291 13.60 35.09 0.82
N THR A 292 14.38 36.11 1.14
CA THR A 292 14.29 37.48 0.62
C THR A 292 15.69 37.92 0.17
N GLU A 293 15.84 39.16 -0.35
CA GLU A 293 17.17 39.69 -0.76
C GLU A 293 18.21 39.63 0.35
N ASP A 294 17.78 39.90 1.59
CA ASP A 294 18.69 40.09 2.72
C ASP A 294 18.77 38.90 3.65
N THR A 295 17.78 37.98 3.59
CA THR A 295 17.62 36.94 4.61
C THR A 295 17.09 35.64 4.00
N SER A 296 17.65 34.53 4.48
CA SER A 296 17.09 33.19 4.27
C SER A 296 16.95 32.52 5.64
N ILE A 297 15.72 32.09 5.96
CA ILE A 297 15.40 31.46 7.25
C ILE A 297 14.67 30.14 6.96
N THR A 298 15.12 29.07 7.60
CA THR A 298 14.46 27.76 7.59
C THR A 298 13.86 27.49 8.97
N PHE A 299 12.59 27.17 9.02
CA PHE A 299 11.91 26.68 10.21
C PHE A 299 11.58 25.20 10.02
N SER A 300 11.82 24.39 11.04
CA SER A 300 11.37 23.00 11.08
C SER A 300 10.41 22.87 12.25
N SER A 301 9.13 22.62 11.98
CA SER A 301 8.08 22.45 12.99
C SER A 301 7.92 20.99 13.42
N LEU A 302 8.32 20.06 12.57
CA LEU A 302 8.28 18.63 12.82
C LEU A 302 9.53 17.98 12.26
N SER A 303 10.25 17.24 13.09
CA SER A 303 11.40 16.43 12.68
C SER A 303 11.43 15.14 13.49
N LEU A 304 11.07 14.04 12.87
CA LEU A 304 11.11 12.71 13.46
C LEU A 304 12.02 11.82 12.62
N ASN A 305 13.01 11.22 13.28
CA ASN A 305 13.96 10.32 12.65
C ASN A 305 14.18 9.10 13.55
N ASP A 306 13.33 8.09 13.40
CA ASP A 306 13.27 6.94 14.27
C ASP A 306 13.70 5.67 13.56
N ARG A 307 14.28 4.75 14.34
CA ARG A 307 14.67 3.42 13.89
C ARG A 307 14.09 2.36 14.80
N THR A 308 13.26 1.52 14.22
CA THR A 308 12.64 0.41 14.94
C THR A 308 13.13 -0.93 14.42
N ARG A 309 13.07 -1.95 15.30
CA ARG A 309 13.43 -3.33 14.96
C ARG A 309 12.37 -4.28 15.51
N GLU A 310 11.94 -5.18 14.66
CA GLU A 310 11.05 -6.28 15.02
C GLU A 310 11.78 -7.60 14.81
N ILE A 311 11.79 -8.45 15.83
CA ILE A 311 12.30 -9.82 15.75
C ILE A 311 11.14 -10.74 16.07
N ALA A 312 10.83 -11.66 15.19
CA ALA A 312 9.70 -12.56 15.38
C ALA A 312 10.06 -14.00 15.05
N PHE A 313 9.48 -14.89 15.83
CA PHE A 313 9.47 -16.33 15.58
C PHE A 313 8.02 -16.79 15.42
N PHE A 314 7.78 -17.71 14.52
CA PHE A 314 6.47 -18.29 14.34
C PHE A 314 6.56 -19.80 14.09
N ILE A 315 5.51 -20.48 14.51
CA ILE A 315 5.27 -21.89 14.20
C ILE A 315 3.79 -22.07 13.88
N GLN A 316 3.50 -22.92 12.95
CA GLN A 316 2.15 -23.27 12.53
C GLN A 316 2.10 -24.73 12.13
N ASP A 317 1.06 -25.43 12.54
CA ASP A 317 0.75 -26.79 12.09
C ASP A 317 -0.56 -26.77 11.30
N ARG A 318 -0.52 -27.26 10.08
CA ARG A 318 -1.70 -27.62 9.29
C ARG A 318 -1.96 -29.10 9.49
N TRP A 319 -2.94 -29.39 10.34
CA TRP A 319 -3.28 -30.74 10.76
C TRP A 319 -4.55 -31.25 10.06
N GLU A 320 -4.42 -32.28 9.25
CA GLU A 320 -5.55 -33.00 8.65
C GLU A 320 -6.03 -34.09 9.60
N PHE A 321 -6.77 -33.69 10.67
CA PHE A 321 -7.25 -34.60 11.73
C PHE A 321 -8.08 -35.75 11.17
N SER A 322 -8.86 -35.48 10.12
CA SER A 322 -9.58 -36.48 9.33
C SER A 322 -9.87 -35.94 7.93
N ASP A 323 -10.43 -36.76 7.04
CA ASP A 323 -10.87 -36.33 5.71
C ASP A 323 -11.87 -35.17 5.76
N GLN A 324 -12.64 -35.09 6.86
CA GLN A 324 -13.66 -34.05 7.06
C GLN A 324 -13.17 -32.85 7.88
N LEU A 325 -12.21 -33.05 8.79
CA LEU A 325 -11.84 -32.02 9.77
C LEU A 325 -10.35 -31.68 9.66
N LYS A 326 -10.08 -30.42 9.37
CA LYS A 326 -8.74 -29.85 9.27
C LYS A 326 -8.57 -28.69 10.23
N PHE A 327 -7.43 -28.64 10.88
CA PHE A 327 -7.02 -27.53 11.75
C PHE A 327 -5.81 -26.79 11.19
N GLN A 328 -5.70 -25.54 11.54
CA GLN A 328 -4.51 -24.74 11.38
C GLN A 328 -4.22 -24.05 12.72
N LEU A 329 -3.25 -24.54 13.45
CA LEU A 329 -2.85 -24.03 14.76
C LEU A 329 -1.57 -23.22 14.59
N GLY A 330 -1.51 -22.03 15.10
CA GLY A 330 -0.34 -21.17 14.94
C GLY A 330 -0.05 -20.33 16.18
N MET A 331 1.22 -20.02 16.36
CA MET A 331 1.73 -19.09 17.35
C MET A 331 2.81 -18.22 16.73
N ARG A 332 2.74 -16.93 17.00
CA ARG A 332 3.82 -15.98 16.68
C ARG A 332 4.24 -15.25 17.94
N GLY A 333 5.53 -15.13 18.16
CA GLY A 333 6.12 -14.29 19.19
C GLY A 333 6.91 -13.16 18.53
N THR A 334 6.68 -11.92 18.94
CA THR A 334 7.38 -10.75 18.40
C THR A 334 7.98 -9.93 19.54
N VAL A 335 9.25 -9.56 19.40
CA VAL A 335 9.94 -8.58 20.23
C VAL A 335 10.12 -7.31 19.39
N TYR A 336 9.69 -6.20 19.95
CA TYR A 336 9.85 -4.87 19.38
C TYR A 336 10.84 -4.08 20.23
N ASN A 337 11.86 -3.47 19.62
CA ASN A 337 13.00 -2.91 20.35
C ASN A 337 12.67 -1.72 21.26
N LEU A 338 11.55 -1.04 21.04
CA LEU A 338 11.11 0.06 21.91
C LEU A 338 10.25 -0.43 23.10
N HIS A 339 9.90 -1.70 23.14
CA HIS A 339 9.09 -2.27 24.22
C HIS A 339 9.81 -3.44 24.90
N ASP A 340 9.90 -3.40 26.22
CA ASP A 340 10.55 -4.46 27.00
C ASP A 340 9.60 -5.65 27.29
N LYS A 341 8.99 -6.20 26.21
CA LYS A 341 8.13 -7.37 26.33
C LYS A 341 8.04 -8.20 25.05
N LEU A 342 7.68 -9.49 25.25
CA LEU A 342 7.32 -10.40 24.17
C LEU A 342 5.82 -10.33 23.91
N TYR A 343 5.44 -10.06 22.66
CA TYR A 343 4.06 -10.10 22.18
C TYR A 343 3.76 -11.48 21.61
N LEU A 344 2.69 -12.11 22.08
CA LEU A 344 2.28 -13.45 21.66
C LEU A 344 0.95 -13.40 20.90
N ASP A 345 0.92 -13.97 19.71
CA ASP A 345 -0.20 -14.00 18.77
C ASP A 345 -0.64 -15.45 18.50
N PRO A 346 -1.50 -16.05 19.36
CA PRO A 346 -2.12 -17.34 19.06
C PRO A 346 -3.13 -17.22 17.93
N ARG A 347 -3.18 -18.23 17.06
CA ARG A 347 -4.08 -18.28 15.91
C ARG A 347 -4.65 -19.67 15.71
N LEU A 348 -5.95 -19.73 15.40
CA LEU A 348 -6.69 -20.96 15.16
C LEU A 348 -7.46 -20.83 13.85
N GLY A 349 -7.31 -21.80 12.98
CA GLY A 349 -8.19 -22.06 11.85
C GLY A 349 -8.77 -23.46 11.94
N MET A 350 -10.04 -23.63 11.58
CA MET A 350 -10.71 -24.92 11.48
C MET A 350 -11.56 -24.94 10.21
N LYS A 351 -11.49 -26.04 9.48
CA LYS A 351 -12.39 -26.33 8.37
C LYS A 351 -13.01 -27.72 8.55
N TYR A 352 -14.35 -27.74 8.60
CA TYR A 352 -15.12 -28.97 8.72
C TYR A 352 -15.99 -29.19 7.49
N HIS A 353 -15.74 -30.26 6.73
CA HIS A 353 -16.55 -30.67 5.59
C HIS A 353 -17.77 -31.43 6.08
N ILE A 354 -18.92 -30.73 6.19
CA ILE A 354 -20.21 -31.30 6.57
C ILE A 354 -20.66 -32.31 5.52
N SER A 355 -20.35 -32.02 4.25
CA SER A 355 -20.55 -32.91 3.11
C SER A 355 -19.52 -32.63 2.03
N LYS A 356 -19.55 -33.37 0.89
CA LYS A 356 -18.67 -33.10 -0.25
C LYS A 356 -18.78 -31.68 -0.81
N ASN A 357 -19.93 -31.04 -0.61
CA ASN A 357 -20.25 -29.75 -1.20
C ASN A 357 -20.41 -28.64 -0.17
N ILE A 358 -20.43 -28.95 1.14
CA ILE A 358 -20.65 -27.97 2.21
C ILE A 358 -19.49 -28.05 3.20
N ALA A 359 -18.90 -26.91 3.49
CA ALA A 359 -17.88 -26.77 4.49
C ALA A 359 -18.19 -25.63 5.47
N PHE A 360 -17.95 -25.88 6.74
CA PHE A 360 -17.95 -24.88 7.80
C PHE A 360 -16.50 -24.47 8.09
N LYS A 361 -16.29 -23.17 8.31
CA LYS A 361 -15.01 -22.59 8.69
C LYS A 361 -15.13 -21.80 9.96
N LEU A 362 -14.09 -21.84 10.78
CA LEU A 362 -13.92 -21.00 11.96
C LEU A 362 -12.46 -20.54 12.01
N ASN A 363 -12.26 -19.22 12.16
CA ASN A 363 -10.95 -18.64 12.33
C ASN A 363 -10.97 -17.67 13.52
N GLY A 364 -9.89 -17.68 14.30
CA GLY A 364 -9.70 -16.75 15.41
C GLY A 364 -8.22 -16.48 15.64
N GLY A 365 -7.92 -15.32 16.20
CA GLY A 365 -6.54 -14.99 16.52
C GLY A 365 -6.36 -13.62 17.13
N LEU A 366 -5.17 -13.46 17.71
CA LEU A 366 -4.64 -12.20 18.22
C LEU A 366 -3.55 -11.70 17.29
N TYR A 367 -3.50 -10.39 17.05
CA TYR A 367 -2.59 -9.74 16.12
C TYR A 367 -2.08 -8.44 16.69
N HIS A 368 -0.76 -8.20 16.64
CA HIS A 368 -0.15 -6.93 17.03
C HIS A 368 0.43 -6.17 15.83
N GLN A 369 0.40 -4.85 15.93
CA GLN A 369 0.96 -3.94 14.96
C GLN A 369 1.82 -2.89 15.68
N PHE A 370 3.01 -2.62 15.13
CA PHE A 370 4.02 -1.71 15.70
C PHE A 370 4.18 -0.42 14.88
N LEU A 371 3.26 -0.19 13.95
CA LEU A 371 3.19 0.99 13.09
C LEU A 371 1.82 1.63 13.24
N THR A 372 1.77 2.96 13.09
CA THR A 372 0.51 3.71 12.99
C THR A 372 0.58 4.73 11.86
N THR A 373 -0.52 5.36 11.53
CA THR A 373 -0.57 6.48 10.60
C THR A 373 -1.06 7.73 11.32
N ALA A 374 -0.41 8.87 11.05
CA ALA A 374 -0.82 10.18 11.54
C ALA A 374 -1.95 10.78 10.68
N ASN A 375 -3.01 10.02 10.44
CA ASN A 375 -4.11 10.45 9.59
C ASN A 375 -5.30 10.86 10.43
N ASN A 376 -5.99 11.90 9.97
CA ASN A 376 -7.27 12.29 10.52
C ASN A 376 -8.35 11.25 10.09
N GLN A 377 -9.20 10.82 11.03
CA GLN A 377 -10.29 9.88 10.76
C GLN A 377 -11.39 10.48 9.85
N ASP A 378 -11.49 11.80 9.78
CA ASP A 378 -12.55 12.50 9.06
C ASP A 378 -12.25 12.73 7.58
N GLU A 379 -11.07 12.34 7.09
CA GLU A 379 -10.72 12.49 5.68
C GLU A 379 -11.43 11.43 4.82
N ASN A 380 -12.40 11.89 4.03
CA ASN A 380 -13.10 11.06 3.05
C ASN A 380 -12.19 10.63 1.87
N LEU A 381 -11.11 11.35 1.63
CA LEU A 381 -10.12 11.09 0.59
C LEU A 381 -8.74 11.01 1.26
N ARG A 382 -8.25 9.79 1.44
CA ARG A 382 -6.89 9.56 1.93
C ARG A 382 -5.90 9.68 0.77
N LEU A 383 -5.47 10.89 0.50
CA LEU A 383 -4.41 11.15 -0.48
C LEU A 383 -3.01 10.90 0.10
N VAL A 384 -2.90 10.99 1.42
CA VAL A 384 -1.64 10.95 2.16
C VAL A 384 -1.75 9.95 3.30
N GLU A 385 -0.76 9.09 3.47
CA GLU A 385 -0.57 8.28 4.67
C GLU A 385 0.79 8.60 5.26
N LEU A 386 0.82 9.27 6.40
CA LEU A 386 2.04 9.54 7.17
C LEU A 386 2.24 8.41 8.18
N TRP A 387 3.29 7.65 8.01
CA TRP A 387 3.56 6.46 8.80
C TRP A 387 4.56 6.72 9.93
N LEU A 388 4.27 6.15 11.08
CA LEU A 388 5.06 6.28 12.30
C LEU A 388 5.25 4.92 12.97
N GLY A 389 6.41 4.71 13.62
CA GLY A 389 6.59 3.62 14.58
C GLY A 389 5.83 3.90 15.86
N ILE A 390 5.32 2.87 16.54
CA ILE A 390 4.73 3.02 17.88
C ILE A 390 5.86 3.35 18.87
N PRO A 391 5.78 4.46 19.63
CA PRO A 391 6.83 4.87 20.55
C PRO A 391 6.87 4.02 21.82
N GLU A 392 7.92 4.20 22.63
CA GLU A 392 8.18 3.42 23.86
C GLU A 392 7.07 3.56 24.91
N ASP A 393 6.50 4.76 25.04
CA ASP A 393 5.48 5.11 26.04
C ASP A 393 4.05 4.66 25.65
N LYS A 394 3.83 4.21 24.40
CA LYS A 394 2.54 3.73 23.90
C LYS A 394 2.55 2.21 23.72
N PRO A 395 1.49 1.50 24.13
CA PRO A 395 1.41 0.06 23.88
C PRO A 395 1.20 -0.22 22.37
N ALA A 396 1.73 -1.36 21.91
CA ALA A 396 1.48 -1.81 20.54
C ALA A 396 -0.02 -1.97 20.29
N ALA A 397 -0.45 -1.50 19.12
CA ALA A 397 -1.83 -1.70 18.67
C ALA A 397 -2.10 -3.20 18.49
N ASN A 398 -3.30 -3.65 18.84
CA ASN A 398 -3.67 -5.06 18.70
C ASN A 398 -5.11 -5.25 18.23
N SER A 399 -5.37 -6.41 17.63
CA SER A 399 -6.73 -6.82 17.27
C SER A 399 -7.00 -8.28 17.62
N GLN A 400 -8.25 -8.56 17.97
CA GLN A 400 -8.79 -9.90 18.19
C GLN A 400 -9.82 -10.18 17.12
N HIS A 401 -9.67 -11.29 16.40
CA HIS A 401 -10.59 -11.69 15.34
C HIS A 401 -11.31 -12.98 15.69
N LEU A 402 -12.61 -13.02 15.37
CA LEU A 402 -13.41 -14.23 15.34
C LEU A 402 -14.24 -14.20 14.05
N ILE A 403 -14.05 -15.20 13.18
CA ILE A 403 -14.68 -15.28 11.87
C ILE A 403 -15.25 -16.69 11.71
N SER A 404 -16.52 -16.79 11.38
CA SER A 404 -17.22 -18.04 11.10
C SER A 404 -17.86 -18.00 9.74
N GLY A 405 -17.82 -19.08 8.96
CA GLY A 405 -18.34 -19.09 7.60
C GLY A 405 -18.84 -20.44 7.15
N LEU A 406 -19.77 -20.40 6.19
CA LEU A 406 -20.28 -21.56 5.46
C LEU A 406 -19.95 -21.38 3.97
N GLU A 407 -19.40 -22.44 3.37
CA GLU A 407 -19.13 -22.57 1.95
C GLU A 407 -20.01 -23.64 1.35
N TYR A 408 -20.59 -23.36 0.19
CA TYR A 408 -21.37 -24.33 -0.58
C TYR A 408 -21.00 -24.28 -2.05
N MET A 409 -20.66 -25.45 -2.63
CA MET A 409 -20.46 -25.62 -4.06
C MET A 409 -21.68 -26.32 -4.65
N SER A 410 -22.43 -25.61 -5.49
CA SER A 410 -23.63 -26.20 -6.12
C SER A 410 -23.26 -27.19 -7.24
N PRO A 411 -24.17 -28.10 -7.61
CA PRO A 411 -23.98 -29.01 -8.76
C PRO A 411 -23.75 -28.29 -10.10
N LYS A 412 -24.12 -26.99 -10.19
CA LYS A 412 -23.93 -26.14 -11.37
C LYS A 412 -22.60 -25.37 -11.34
N ASN A 413 -21.65 -25.76 -10.47
CA ASN A 413 -20.37 -25.09 -10.26
C ASN A 413 -20.50 -23.60 -9.87
N ILE A 414 -21.52 -23.27 -9.07
CA ILE A 414 -21.66 -21.98 -8.46
C ILE A 414 -21.20 -22.11 -7.00
N PHE A 415 -20.22 -21.30 -6.63
CA PHE A 415 -19.71 -21.23 -5.28
C PHE A 415 -20.47 -20.15 -4.49
N TYR A 416 -20.91 -20.50 -3.30
CA TYR A 416 -21.52 -19.60 -2.33
C TYR A 416 -20.70 -19.58 -1.05
N ARG A 417 -20.55 -18.41 -0.47
CA ARG A 417 -19.92 -18.23 0.84
C ARG A 417 -20.73 -17.21 1.65
N CYS A 418 -20.96 -17.53 2.91
CA CYS A 418 -21.52 -16.61 3.88
C CYS A 418 -20.60 -16.61 5.09
N GLU A 419 -20.08 -15.43 5.48
CA GLU A 419 -19.19 -15.26 6.61
C GLU A 419 -19.74 -14.23 7.59
N ILE A 420 -19.59 -14.49 8.88
CA ILE A 420 -19.91 -13.58 9.97
C ILE A 420 -18.61 -13.31 10.70
N TYR A 421 -18.32 -12.05 10.98
CA TYR A 421 -17.12 -11.69 11.70
C TYR A 421 -17.37 -10.71 12.83
N HIS A 422 -16.52 -10.82 13.86
CA HIS A 422 -16.37 -9.84 14.91
C HIS A 422 -14.88 -9.58 15.14
N LYS A 423 -14.48 -8.30 15.11
CA LYS A 423 -13.11 -7.85 15.36
C LYS A 423 -13.16 -6.78 16.44
N ARG A 424 -12.23 -6.86 17.37
CA ARG A 424 -11.98 -5.83 18.39
C ARG A 424 -10.56 -5.31 18.22
N PHE A 425 -10.41 -4.00 18.35
CA PHE A 425 -9.15 -3.30 18.24
C PHE A 425 -8.90 -2.52 19.54
N ASP A 426 -7.71 -2.65 20.09
CA ASP A 426 -7.28 -1.92 21.28
C ASP A 426 -5.95 -1.21 20.96
N ASN A 427 -5.69 -0.09 21.66
CA ASN A 427 -4.48 0.73 21.53
C ASN A 427 -4.27 1.28 20.11
N LEU A 428 -5.33 1.67 19.43
CA LEU A 428 -5.22 2.43 18.20
C LEU A 428 -4.84 3.87 18.56
N LEU A 429 -4.05 4.52 17.73
CA LEU A 429 -3.69 5.92 17.85
C LEU A 429 -4.45 6.72 16.79
N THR A 430 -5.18 7.74 17.22
CA THR A 430 -5.96 8.64 16.35
C THR A 430 -5.52 10.06 16.59
N LEU A 431 -5.18 10.79 15.54
CA LEU A 431 -4.74 12.16 15.63
C LEU A 431 -5.86 13.03 16.26
N LYS A 432 -5.51 13.87 17.24
CA LYS A 432 -6.42 14.83 17.84
C LYS A 432 -6.77 15.93 16.84
N GLN A 433 -8.05 16.20 16.70
CA GLN A 433 -8.54 17.38 15.98
C GLN A 433 -8.70 18.55 16.97
N GLU A 434 -7.64 19.18 17.39
CA GLU A 434 -7.75 20.44 18.08
C GLU A 434 -7.72 21.61 17.08
N ASN A 435 -8.59 22.61 17.36
CA ASN A 435 -8.58 23.86 16.61
C ASN A 435 -7.17 24.47 16.65
N ARG A 436 -6.45 24.42 15.54
CA ARG A 436 -5.10 25.00 15.35
C ARG A 436 -4.99 26.51 15.59
N ASN A 437 -5.91 27.10 16.35
CA ASN A 437 -5.90 28.54 16.65
C ASN A 437 -5.01 28.93 17.84
N THR A 438 -4.38 27.97 18.49
CA THR A 438 -3.40 28.23 19.56
C THR A 438 -2.19 27.36 19.36
N ILE A 439 -1.27 27.80 18.48
CA ILE A 439 0.10 27.28 18.45
C ILE A 439 0.83 27.94 19.63
N GLU A 440 0.68 27.41 20.83
CA GLU A 440 1.70 27.53 21.85
C GLU A 440 2.70 26.42 21.59
N SER A 441 3.75 26.75 20.85
CA SER A 441 4.88 25.87 20.62
C SER A 441 5.70 25.76 21.91
N ASP A 442 5.39 24.76 22.71
CA ASP A 442 6.37 24.24 23.68
C ASP A 442 7.22 23.19 22.95
N ASP A 443 8.42 23.58 22.51
CA ASP A 443 9.38 22.81 21.67
C ASP A 443 9.84 21.48 22.29
N SER A 444 9.25 21.02 23.37
CA SER A 444 9.68 19.84 24.13
C SER A 444 8.68 18.66 24.12
N GLU A 445 7.50 18.80 23.50
CA GLU A 445 6.49 17.74 23.54
C GLU A 445 6.62 16.75 22.37
N SER A 446 6.54 15.47 22.70
CA SER A 446 6.51 14.38 21.72
C SER A 446 5.34 14.53 20.75
N PRO A 447 5.52 14.37 19.42
CA PRO A 447 4.43 14.43 18.44
C PRO A 447 3.31 13.40 18.74
N PHE A 448 3.56 12.42 19.59
CA PHE A 448 2.58 11.45 20.03
C PHE A 448 1.60 11.95 21.10
N ASN A 449 1.83 13.10 21.72
CA ASN A 449 0.85 13.76 22.59
C ASN A 449 -0.38 14.24 21.82
N GLU A 450 -0.26 14.39 20.51
CA GLU A 450 -1.34 14.74 19.59
C GLU A 450 -2.26 13.56 19.24
N PHE A 451 -2.09 12.39 19.85
CA PHE A 451 -2.91 11.21 19.57
C PHE A 451 -3.84 10.86 20.74
N TRP A 452 -5.08 10.52 20.41
CA TRP A 452 -6.01 9.86 21.32
C TRP A 452 -5.77 8.36 21.34
N ASP A 453 -5.78 7.77 22.52
CA ASP A 453 -5.89 6.33 22.68
C ASP A 453 -7.29 5.89 22.26
N THR A 454 -7.38 5.12 21.19
CA THR A 454 -8.63 4.73 20.55
C THR A 454 -8.85 3.23 20.63
N ARG A 455 -10.09 2.84 20.85
CA ARG A 455 -10.53 1.44 20.73
C ARG A 455 -11.48 1.32 19.56
N GLY A 456 -11.52 0.14 18.94
CA GLY A 456 -12.41 -0.09 17.81
C GLY A 456 -13.10 -1.44 17.91
N LYS A 457 -14.24 -1.57 17.25
CA LYS A 457 -14.88 -2.85 16.95
C LYS A 457 -15.47 -2.81 15.55
N ALA A 458 -15.36 -3.93 14.86
CA ALA A 458 -15.98 -4.11 13.56
C ALA A 458 -16.72 -5.45 13.53
N ARG A 459 -17.93 -5.46 13.03
CA ARG A 459 -18.77 -6.65 12.89
C ARG A 459 -19.51 -6.62 11.57
N GLY A 460 -19.79 -7.78 11.02
CA GLY A 460 -20.53 -7.81 9.76
C GLY A 460 -20.82 -9.22 9.29
N VAL A 461 -21.60 -9.23 8.21
CA VAL A 461 -21.98 -10.43 7.46
C VAL A 461 -21.61 -10.20 6.00
N GLU A 462 -20.87 -11.14 5.43
CA GLU A 462 -20.46 -11.11 4.03
C GLU A 462 -21.08 -12.27 3.27
N PHE A 463 -21.64 -12.00 2.12
CA PHE A 463 -22.14 -12.99 1.19
C PHE A 463 -21.43 -12.89 -0.15
N LEU A 464 -20.96 -14.01 -0.67
CA LEU A 464 -20.34 -14.13 -2.00
C LEU A 464 -21.01 -15.23 -2.80
N MET A 465 -21.40 -14.90 -4.02
CA MET A 465 -21.79 -15.87 -5.05
C MET A 465 -20.82 -15.73 -6.23
N LYS A 466 -20.18 -16.83 -6.64
CA LYS A 466 -19.18 -16.83 -7.73
C LYS A 466 -19.43 -17.98 -8.68
N LYS A 467 -19.46 -17.69 -9.97
CA LYS A 467 -19.46 -18.68 -11.06
C LYS A 467 -18.25 -18.44 -11.94
N SER A 468 -17.30 -19.39 -11.97
CA SER A 468 -15.98 -19.22 -12.59
C SER A 468 -15.90 -19.71 -14.03
N SER A 469 -16.95 -20.34 -14.58
CA SER A 469 -16.91 -20.93 -15.92
C SER A 469 -18.27 -20.90 -16.61
N GLY A 470 -18.27 -21.05 -17.95
CA GLY A 470 -19.43 -21.04 -18.82
C GLY A 470 -19.66 -19.68 -19.48
N ARG A 471 -20.56 -19.64 -20.46
CA ARG A 471 -20.89 -18.46 -21.28
C ARG A 471 -21.20 -17.20 -20.47
N PHE A 472 -21.81 -17.38 -19.30
CA PHE A 472 -21.98 -16.34 -18.28
C PHE A 472 -21.15 -16.72 -17.05
N ASN A 473 -20.18 -15.91 -16.68
CA ASN A 473 -19.35 -16.07 -15.48
C ASN A 473 -19.20 -14.73 -14.75
N GLY A 474 -18.81 -14.77 -13.47
CA GLY A 474 -18.71 -13.57 -12.66
C GLY A 474 -18.96 -13.84 -11.19
N TRP A 475 -19.09 -12.77 -10.42
CA TRP A 475 -19.39 -12.87 -9.00
C TRP A 475 -20.21 -11.67 -8.50
N VAL A 476 -20.94 -11.91 -7.43
CA VAL A 476 -21.66 -10.89 -6.66
C VAL A 476 -21.27 -11.04 -5.21
N GLY A 477 -20.80 -9.96 -4.62
CA GLY A 477 -20.47 -9.85 -3.21
C GLY A 477 -21.32 -8.78 -2.54
N TYR A 478 -21.95 -9.14 -1.42
CA TYR A 478 -22.68 -8.20 -0.58
C TYR A 478 -22.14 -8.25 0.83
N THR A 479 -21.90 -7.09 1.42
CA THR A 479 -21.44 -6.94 2.79
C THR A 479 -22.37 -6.01 3.55
N TYR A 480 -22.82 -6.48 4.71
CA TYR A 480 -23.36 -5.65 5.78
C TYR A 480 -22.31 -5.55 6.86
N ALA A 481 -21.79 -4.35 7.13
CA ALA A 481 -20.73 -4.11 8.07
C ALA A 481 -21.04 -2.89 8.96
N GLU A 482 -20.53 -2.93 10.16
CA GLU A 482 -20.61 -1.83 11.12
C GLU A 482 -19.27 -1.70 11.82
N THR A 483 -18.71 -0.48 11.80
CA THR A 483 -17.48 -0.13 12.49
C THR A 483 -17.77 0.98 13.49
N GLU A 484 -17.28 0.84 14.71
CA GLU A 484 -17.39 1.84 15.75
C GLU A 484 -16.01 2.07 16.38
N TYR A 485 -15.69 3.32 16.64
CA TYR A 485 -14.52 3.75 17.40
C TYR A 485 -14.94 4.42 18.69
N TYR A 486 -14.10 4.28 19.71
CA TYR A 486 -14.22 4.97 20.98
C TYR A 486 -13.03 5.86 21.19
N THR A 487 -13.28 7.15 21.34
CA THR A 487 -12.31 8.16 21.80
C THR A 487 -12.88 8.84 23.04
N GLU A 488 -12.02 9.29 23.98
CA GLU A 488 -12.50 9.92 25.21
C GLU A 488 -13.46 11.10 25.00
N PRO A 489 -13.20 12.05 24.07
CA PRO A 489 -14.09 13.19 23.92
C PRO A 489 -15.43 12.84 23.25
N SER A 490 -15.47 11.83 22.37
CA SER A 490 -16.64 11.56 21.53
C SER A 490 -17.44 10.32 21.95
N GLY A 491 -16.88 9.48 22.84
CA GLY A 491 -17.46 8.17 23.16
C GLY A 491 -17.45 7.23 21.94
N TRP A 492 -18.41 6.29 21.88
CA TRP A 492 -18.58 5.42 20.71
C TRP A 492 -19.20 6.18 19.53
N HIS A 493 -18.57 6.15 18.37
CA HIS A 493 -19.04 6.80 17.15
C HIS A 493 -18.64 5.99 15.90
N HIS A 494 -19.36 6.20 14.81
CA HIS A 494 -19.01 5.62 13.51
C HIS A 494 -17.97 6.51 12.83
N PRO A 495 -16.81 5.96 12.40
CA PRO A 495 -15.86 6.73 11.61
C PRO A 495 -16.41 7.01 10.22
N ASN A 496 -15.97 8.09 9.59
CA ASN A 496 -16.47 8.54 8.27
C ASN A 496 -16.26 7.53 7.13
N PHE A 497 -15.34 6.60 7.30
CA PHE A 497 -15.11 5.52 6.33
C PHE A 497 -16.02 4.30 6.54
N ASP A 498 -16.87 4.28 7.57
CA ASP A 498 -17.84 3.19 7.76
C ASP A 498 -18.81 3.10 6.58
N ARG A 499 -18.99 1.91 6.08
CA ARG A 499 -19.90 1.60 4.97
C ARG A 499 -20.78 0.43 5.36
N THR A 500 -21.97 0.75 5.85
CA THR A 500 -22.91 -0.25 6.36
C THR A 500 -23.34 -1.26 5.30
N HIS A 501 -23.51 -0.81 4.05
CA HIS A 501 -23.92 -1.66 2.94
C HIS A 501 -22.96 -1.50 1.76
N THR A 502 -22.38 -2.61 1.30
CA THR A 502 -21.52 -2.62 0.13
C THR A 502 -21.95 -3.74 -0.81
N LEU A 503 -22.22 -3.41 -2.07
CA LEU A 503 -22.53 -4.35 -3.14
C LEU A 503 -21.49 -4.23 -4.24
N ASN A 504 -20.81 -5.33 -4.55
CA ASN A 504 -19.85 -5.42 -5.64
C ASN A 504 -20.29 -6.51 -6.60
N MET A 505 -20.21 -6.25 -7.89
CA MET A 505 -20.58 -7.21 -8.93
C MET A 505 -19.58 -7.15 -10.08
N VAL A 506 -19.21 -8.31 -10.57
CA VAL A 506 -18.44 -8.46 -11.81
C VAL A 506 -19.14 -9.50 -12.66
N GLY A 507 -19.40 -9.20 -13.90
CA GLY A 507 -20.04 -10.12 -14.84
C GLY A 507 -19.35 -10.11 -16.19
N ASN A 508 -19.17 -11.30 -16.77
CA ASN A 508 -18.65 -11.49 -18.11
C ASN A 508 -19.64 -12.35 -18.90
N ILE A 509 -19.95 -11.95 -20.12
CA ILE A 509 -20.80 -12.68 -21.05
C ILE A 509 -20.04 -12.89 -22.36
N GLU A 510 -19.78 -14.14 -22.72
CA GLU A 510 -19.30 -14.53 -24.04
C GLU A 510 -20.48 -14.53 -25.01
N LEU A 511 -20.62 -13.50 -25.86
CA LEU A 511 -21.68 -13.40 -26.86
C LEU A 511 -21.38 -14.31 -28.06
N THR A 512 -20.13 -14.34 -28.48
CA THR A 512 -19.59 -15.23 -29.51
C THR A 512 -18.21 -15.71 -29.08
N ASN A 513 -17.56 -16.60 -29.88
CA ASN A 513 -16.17 -17.02 -29.62
C ASN A 513 -15.14 -15.87 -29.72
N GLU A 514 -15.56 -14.72 -30.27
CA GLU A 514 -14.67 -13.56 -30.52
C GLU A 514 -15.14 -12.30 -29.79
N LEU A 515 -16.36 -12.32 -29.20
CA LEU A 515 -16.92 -11.15 -28.53
C LEU A 515 -17.34 -11.48 -27.10
N GLU A 516 -16.70 -10.80 -26.15
CA GLU A 516 -16.98 -10.84 -24.73
C GLU A 516 -17.39 -9.43 -24.24
N ILE A 517 -18.40 -9.37 -23.40
CA ILE A 517 -18.79 -8.15 -22.67
C ILE A 517 -18.52 -8.38 -21.19
N SER A 518 -17.74 -7.47 -20.60
CA SER A 518 -17.41 -7.45 -19.18
C SER A 518 -17.95 -6.19 -18.53
N THR A 519 -18.46 -6.31 -17.29
CA THR A 519 -18.87 -5.21 -16.44
C THR A 519 -18.36 -5.44 -15.01
N ALA A 520 -18.05 -4.34 -14.29
CA ALA A 520 -17.64 -4.34 -12.91
C ALA A 520 -18.35 -3.21 -12.14
#